data_cdc0051cf875513e64be7f4a7984f82b
#
_entry.id   cdc0051cf875513e64be7f4a7984f82b
#
_cell.length_a   1.000
_cell.length_b   1.000
_cell.length_c   1.000
_cell.angle_alpha   90.00
_cell.angle_beta   90.00
_cell.angle_gamma   90.00
#
_symmetry.space_group_name_H-M   'P 1'
#
loop_
_entity.id
_entity.type
_entity.pdbx_description
1 polymer ?
#
loop_
_entity_poly.entity_id
_entity_poly.type
_entity_poly.pdbx_seq_one_letter_code
_entity_poly.pdbx_strand_id
1 'polypeptide(L)'
;MKKKVLAVMLVAAMCLGLAACASKEEPKKEEPKKEAESKDSVKDKGKLMMATTTSTEDTGLLDYLKPLFKEDTGWDLEWNAVGTGEALKMGENGDVDVVLVHAKASEEEFIANGYGVERFPVMYNDFVVIGPKEPIAKTEDINAVFTQIINDQLPFVSRGDDSGTDKKEKKIWSELGLDPASDPNYVESGQGMGATITMADEQKAYCLTDRGTWLKQSKDATLESELEIICEGDKNLLNQYGVIAVNPEKYPELNNEGANDFIEWICSDKIQKLIGEYGIDEYGQALFTPNAGTDS
;
A
#
# COMPACT_ATOMS: atom_id res chain seq x y z
N MET A 1 -54.43 -26.88 5.31
CA MET A 1 -55.01 -28.27 5.22
C MET A 1 -53.81 -29.21 5.14
N LYS A 2 -53.64 -29.93 6.21
CA LYS A 2 -53.52 -31.40 6.36
C LYS A 2 -52.19 -31.96 5.81
N LYS A 3 -51.22 -32.32 6.70
CA LYS A 3 -51.12 -33.59 7.46
C LYS A 3 -50.41 -34.65 6.60
N LYS A 4 -49.47 -35.48 6.98
CA LYS A 4 -49.00 -36.14 8.23
C LYS A 4 -47.75 -36.95 7.81
N VAL A 5 -46.62 -37.05 8.52
CA VAL A 5 -46.32 -37.89 9.68
C VAL A 5 -46.11 -39.40 9.33
N LEU A 6 -45.03 -39.96 9.79
CA LEU A 6 -44.74 -41.23 10.49
C LEU A 6 -43.54 -41.94 9.86
N ALA A 7 -42.40 -42.09 10.46
CA ALA A 7 -41.96 -42.76 11.68
C ALA A 7 -42.00 -44.31 11.58
N VAL A 8 -40.95 -44.89 12.11
CA VAL A 8 -40.89 -46.08 12.95
C VAL A 8 -39.96 -47.21 12.48
N MET A 9 -38.93 -47.36 13.26
CA MET A 9 -38.42 -48.47 14.09
C MET A 9 -37.70 -49.65 13.40
N LEU A 10 -36.47 -49.86 13.85
CA LEU A 10 -35.94 -50.83 14.81
C LEU A 10 -36.05 -52.30 14.41
N VAL A 11 -34.96 -53.01 14.39
CA VAL A 11 -34.72 -54.21 15.22
C VAL A 11 -33.26 -54.68 15.08
N ALA A 12 -32.64 -54.93 16.21
CA ALA A 12 -31.35 -55.57 16.43
C ALA A 12 -31.44 -57.08 16.32
N ALA A 13 -30.38 -57.72 15.92
CA ALA A 13 -30.10 -59.08 16.37
C ALA A 13 -28.60 -59.39 16.30
N MET A 14 -28.06 -59.72 17.47
CA MET A 14 -26.77 -60.36 17.68
C MET A 14 -26.80 -61.78 17.14
N CYS A 15 -25.67 -62.25 16.62
CA CYS A 15 -25.25 -63.64 16.79
C CYS A 15 -23.72 -63.77 16.72
N LEU A 16 -23.16 -64.30 17.80
CA LEU A 16 -21.79 -64.77 17.94
C LEU A 16 -21.54 -66.01 17.08
N GLY A 17 -20.32 -66.11 16.56
CA GLY A 17 -19.79 -67.31 15.96
C GLY A 17 -18.28 -67.25 15.86
N LEU A 18 -17.59 -67.87 16.83
CA LEU A 18 -16.16 -68.16 16.82
C LEU A 18 -15.85 -69.29 15.83
N ALA A 19 -14.83 -69.19 15.02
CA ALA A 19 -13.94 -70.25 14.64
C ALA A 19 -12.64 -69.74 14.00
N ALA A 20 -11.56 -70.34 14.41
CA ALA A 20 -10.17 -70.00 14.25
C ALA A 20 -9.53 -70.44 12.92
N CYS A 21 -8.32 -69.96 12.71
CA CYS A 21 -7.16 -70.43 11.95
C CYS A 21 -7.09 -70.23 10.44
N ALA A 22 -6.19 -69.38 10.00
CA ALA A 22 -4.87 -69.70 9.43
C ALA A 22 -4.26 -68.51 8.67
N SER A 23 -3.04 -68.24 9.01
CA SER A 23 -2.09 -67.29 8.50
C SER A 23 -1.95 -67.21 6.99
N LYS A 24 -1.92 -65.92 6.46
CA LYS A 24 -1.00 -65.51 5.37
C LYS A 24 -0.73 -64.02 5.54
N GLU A 25 0.51 -63.73 5.86
CA GLU A 25 1.05 -62.35 5.83
C GLU A 25 1.14 -61.86 4.38
N GLU A 26 0.48 -60.75 4.10
CA GLU A 26 0.81 -59.89 2.97
C GLU A 26 1.40 -58.59 3.51
N PRO A 27 2.42 -58.00 2.85
CA PRO A 27 3.15 -56.85 3.37
C PRO A 27 2.30 -55.61 3.31
N LYS A 28 2.10 -54.93 4.46
CA LYS A 28 1.56 -53.60 4.57
C LYS A 28 2.47 -52.62 3.81
N LYS A 29 1.95 -52.00 2.76
CA LYS A 29 2.48 -50.75 2.25
C LYS A 29 2.33 -49.67 3.35
N GLU A 30 3.44 -49.22 3.88
CA GLU A 30 3.52 -47.98 4.67
C GLU A 30 3.21 -46.82 3.75
N GLU A 31 2.09 -46.14 3.98
CA GLU A 31 1.86 -44.81 3.48
C GLU A 31 2.87 -43.84 4.17
N PRO A 32 3.55 -42.95 3.45
CA PRO A 32 4.42 -41.98 4.09
C PRO A 32 3.57 -41.05 4.98
N LYS A 33 3.78 -41.14 6.29
CA LYS A 33 3.36 -40.09 7.21
C LYS A 33 3.93 -38.75 6.68
N LYS A 34 3.04 -37.88 6.20
CA LYS A 34 3.37 -36.47 6.13
C LYS A 34 3.72 -36.04 7.54
N GLU A 35 5.00 -35.78 7.78
CA GLU A 35 5.45 -34.97 8.90
C GLU A 35 4.75 -33.62 8.73
N ALA A 36 3.81 -33.32 9.61
CA ALA A 36 3.37 -31.97 9.86
C ALA A 36 4.58 -31.29 10.48
N GLU A 37 5.27 -30.44 9.70
CA GLU A 37 6.18 -29.47 10.26
C GLU A 37 5.42 -28.70 11.34
N SER A 38 5.82 -28.90 12.60
CA SER A 38 5.38 -28.04 13.69
C SER A 38 5.93 -26.66 13.39
N LYS A 39 5.09 -25.75 12.90
CA LYS A 39 5.40 -24.31 12.94
C LYS A 39 5.62 -24.00 14.43
N ASP A 40 6.87 -23.86 14.84
CA ASP A 40 7.19 -23.24 16.11
C ASP A 40 6.51 -21.86 16.08
N SER A 41 5.55 -21.65 16.95
CA SER A 41 4.86 -20.36 17.05
C SER A 41 5.89 -19.31 17.46
N VAL A 42 6.14 -18.36 16.58
CA VAL A 42 7.01 -17.22 16.86
C VAL A 42 6.53 -16.53 18.14
N LYS A 43 7.45 -16.31 19.09
CA LYS A 43 7.12 -15.72 20.39
C LYS A 43 6.64 -14.28 20.18
N ASP A 44 5.58 -13.88 20.87
CA ASP A 44 5.13 -12.48 20.90
C ASP A 44 6.24 -11.58 21.48
N LYS A 45 6.69 -10.63 20.67
CA LYS A 45 7.74 -9.66 21.01
C LYS A 45 7.19 -8.31 21.47
N GLY A 46 5.89 -8.06 21.29
CA GLY A 46 5.25 -6.79 21.62
C GLY A 46 4.93 -5.93 20.40
N LYS A 47 4.83 -4.63 20.60
CA LYS A 47 4.41 -3.67 19.57
C LYS A 47 5.60 -2.98 18.90
N LEU A 48 5.42 -2.66 17.63
CA LEU A 48 6.22 -1.74 16.83
C LEU A 48 5.36 -0.59 16.39
N MET A 49 5.75 0.64 16.69
CA MET A 49 5.02 1.85 16.31
C MET A 49 5.64 2.47 15.06
N MET A 50 4.83 2.68 14.04
CA MET A 50 5.25 3.29 12.78
C MET A 50 4.47 4.59 12.51
N ALA A 51 5.11 5.57 11.87
CA ALA A 51 4.40 6.66 11.21
C ALA A 51 4.50 6.48 9.69
N THR A 52 3.37 6.70 9.04
CA THR A 52 3.25 6.60 7.57
C THR A 52 2.30 7.67 7.03
N THR A 53 1.99 7.61 5.74
CA THR A 53 1.08 8.57 5.13
C THR A 53 -0.34 8.00 4.95
N THR A 54 -1.34 8.88 4.97
CA THR A 54 -2.73 8.50 4.69
C THR A 54 -2.86 7.84 3.31
N SER A 55 -2.12 8.32 2.31
CA SER A 55 -2.11 7.68 0.98
C SER A 55 -1.51 6.29 0.98
N THR A 56 -0.56 5.98 1.88
CA THR A 56 -0.04 4.60 2.07
C THR A 56 -1.11 3.71 2.71
N GLU A 57 -1.76 4.19 3.77
CA GLU A 57 -2.85 3.46 4.44
C GLU A 57 -4.01 3.17 3.48
N ASP A 58 -4.43 4.17 2.71
CA ASP A 58 -5.56 4.07 1.76
C ASP A 58 -5.38 2.97 0.71
N THR A 59 -4.14 2.56 0.41
CA THR A 59 -3.87 1.43 -0.50
C THR A 59 -4.26 0.08 0.08
N GLY A 60 -4.35 -0.04 1.42
CA GLY A 60 -4.58 -1.31 2.13
C GLY A 60 -3.36 -2.24 2.20
N LEU A 61 -2.20 -1.85 1.65
CA LEU A 61 -0.99 -2.69 1.67
C LEU A 61 -0.55 -3.03 3.10
N LEU A 62 -0.62 -2.07 4.02
CA LEU A 62 -0.21 -2.29 5.42
C LEU A 62 -1.13 -3.28 6.13
N ASP A 63 -2.43 -3.22 5.90
CA ASP A 63 -3.39 -4.19 6.44
C ASP A 63 -3.11 -5.61 5.92
N TYR A 64 -2.72 -5.72 4.65
CA TYR A 64 -2.32 -6.98 4.04
C TYR A 64 -1.00 -7.53 4.64
N LEU A 65 -0.01 -6.67 4.88
CA LEU A 65 1.30 -7.04 5.37
C LEU A 65 1.35 -7.28 6.89
N LYS A 66 0.55 -6.57 7.69
CA LYS A 66 0.56 -6.65 9.17
C LYS A 66 0.47 -8.07 9.74
N PRO A 67 -0.49 -8.93 9.33
CA PRO A 67 -0.56 -10.30 9.88
C PRO A 67 0.64 -11.14 9.50
N LEU A 68 1.23 -10.94 8.32
CA LEU A 68 2.42 -11.64 7.86
C LEU A 68 3.65 -11.23 8.67
N PHE A 69 3.79 -9.95 8.96
CA PHE A 69 4.86 -9.44 9.81
C PHE A 69 4.80 -10.04 11.22
N LYS A 70 3.59 -10.10 11.80
CA LYS A 70 3.41 -10.74 13.11
C LYS A 70 3.73 -12.23 13.10
N GLU A 71 3.29 -12.96 12.06
CA GLU A 71 3.58 -14.40 11.91
C GLU A 71 5.08 -14.66 11.76
N ASP A 72 5.77 -13.84 10.98
CA ASP A 72 7.18 -14.04 10.66
C ASP A 72 8.13 -13.58 11.78
N THR A 73 7.79 -12.50 12.50
CA THR A 73 8.73 -11.84 13.43
C THR A 73 8.30 -11.85 14.90
N GLY A 74 7.00 -11.97 15.16
CA GLY A 74 6.39 -11.86 16.49
C GLY A 74 6.04 -10.42 16.91
N TRP A 75 6.41 -9.39 16.13
CA TRP A 75 6.05 -8.01 16.39
C TRP A 75 4.63 -7.69 15.93
N ASP A 76 3.91 -6.91 16.70
CA ASP A 76 2.60 -6.36 16.34
C ASP A 76 2.77 -4.94 15.79
N LEU A 77 2.66 -4.78 14.48
CA LEU A 77 2.81 -3.50 13.82
C LEU A 77 1.56 -2.64 14.07
N GLU A 78 1.76 -1.45 14.62
CA GLU A 78 0.74 -0.41 14.71
C GLU A 78 1.26 0.87 14.04
N TRP A 79 0.38 1.68 13.45
CA TRP A 79 0.82 2.88 12.76
C TRP A 79 -0.14 4.05 12.94
N ASN A 80 0.44 5.25 12.75
CA ASN A 80 -0.28 6.49 12.58
C ASN A 80 -0.16 6.92 11.12
N ALA A 81 -1.30 7.10 10.44
CA ALA A 81 -1.36 7.57 9.07
C ALA A 81 -1.71 9.07 9.06
N VAL A 82 -0.75 9.88 8.63
CA VAL A 82 -0.83 11.35 8.63
C VAL A 82 -0.20 11.93 7.36
N GLY A 83 -0.04 13.23 7.24
CA GLY A 83 0.76 13.82 6.16
C GLY A 83 2.25 13.52 6.32
N THR A 84 3.03 13.48 5.22
CA THR A 84 4.47 13.17 5.26
C THR A 84 5.25 14.02 6.28
N GLY A 85 4.99 15.33 6.32
CA GLY A 85 5.66 16.24 7.24
C GLY A 85 5.35 15.90 8.71
N GLU A 86 4.12 15.55 9.02
CA GLU A 86 3.72 15.13 10.36
C GLU A 86 4.27 13.75 10.72
N ALA A 87 4.31 12.81 9.79
CA ALA A 87 4.92 11.49 10.01
C ALA A 87 6.41 11.61 10.38
N LEU A 88 7.17 12.44 9.64
CA LEU A 88 8.56 12.73 9.97
C LEU A 88 8.68 13.47 11.31
N LYS A 89 7.75 14.38 11.61
CA LYS A 89 7.71 15.10 12.89
C LYS A 89 7.48 14.17 14.07
N MET A 90 6.66 13.13 13.94
CA MET A 90 6.50 12.10 14.96
C MET A 90 7.83 11.35 15.20
N GLY A 91 8.58 11.03 14.15
CA GLY A 91 9.94 10.48 14.27
C GLY A 91 10.92 11.45 14.92
N GLU A 92 10.86 12.76 14.58
CA GLU A 92 11.68 13.81 15.22
C GLU A 92 11.40 13.97 16.70
N ASN A 93 10.19 13.70 17.15
CA ASN A 93 9.80 13.78 18.55
C ASN A 93 10.14 12.49 19.34
N GLY A 94 10.42 11.37 18.64
CA GLY A 94 10.55 10.05 19.27
C GLY A 94 9.20 9.40 19.63
N ASP A 95 8.13 9.77 18.94
CA ASP A 95 6.78 9.23 19.17
C ASP A 95 6.56 7.87 18.47
N VAL A 96 7.46 7.49 17.54
CA VAL A 96 7.42 6.24 16.76
C VAL A 96 8.80 5.64 16.60
N ASP A 97 8.86 4.33 16.35
CA ASP A 97 10.09 3.56 16.22
C ASP A 97 10.66 3.61 14.80
N VAL A 98 9.77 3.70 13.81
CA VAL A 98 10.09 3.64 12.38
C VAL A 98 9.17 4.55 11.59
N VAL A 99 9.66 5.11 10.48
CA VAL A 99 8.85 5.86 9.52
C VAL A 99 8.89 5.18 8.15
N LEU A 100 7.73 5.12 7.46
CA LEU A 100 7.58 4.64 6.10
C LEU A 100 6.86 5.70 5.29
N VAL A 101 7.59 6.49 4.51
CA VAL A 101 7.08 7.65 3.79
C VAL A 101 7.64 7.72 2.37
N HIS A 102 7.28 8.73 1.59
CA HIS A 102 7.63 8.83 0.17
C HIS A 102 7.97 10.26 -0.27
N ALA A 103 8.83 10.93 0.50
CA ALA A 103 9.35 12.27 0.17
C ALA A 103 10.87 12.29 0.37
N LYS A 104 11.62 11.68 -0.55
CA LYS A 104 13.06 11.41 -0.45
C LYS A 104 13.86 12.59 0.08
N ALA A 105 13.63 13.82 -0.42
CA ALA A 105 14.36 15.00 0.04
C ALA A 105 14.13 15.29 1.54
N SER A 106 12.87 15.19 2.02
CA SER A 106 12.54 15.36 3.44
C SER A 106 13.07 14.21 4.31
N GLU A 107 13.10 13.00 3.78
CA GLU A 107 13.67 11.81 4.42
C GLU A 107 15.19 11.95 4.59
N GLU A 108 15.89 12.44 3.56
CA GLU A 108 17.33 12.73 3.61
C GLU A 108 17.64 13.85 4.60
N GLU A 109 16.81 14.90 4.67
CA GLU A 109 16.92 15.97 5.67
C GLU A 109 16.72 15.45 7.09
N PHE A 110 15.72 14.59 7.32
CA PHE A 110 15.46 13.93 8.60
C PHE A 110 16.68 13.15 9.10
N ILE A 111 17.36 12.42 8.20
CA ILE A 111 18.59 11.69 8.51
C ILE A 111 19.76 12.67 8.77
N ALA A 112 19.94 13.67 7.90
CA ALA A 112 21.03 14.66 8.04
C ALA A 112 20.95 15.44 9.36
N ASN A 113 19.73 15.65 9.89
CA ASN A 113 19.47 16.27 11.18
C ASN A 113 19.63 15.30 12.37
N GLY A 114 20.01 14.03 12.11
CA GLY A 114 20.28 13.02 13.13
C GLY A 114 19.05 12.39 13.77
N TYR A 115 17.87 12.51 13.16
CA TYR A 115 16.65 11.89 13.67
C TYR A 115 16.43 10.47 13.19
N GLY A 116 16.92 10.13 12.00
CA GLY A 116 16.91 8.79 11.42
C GLY A 116 18.32 8.23 11.26
N VAL A 117 18.44 6.91 11.10
CA VAL A 117 19.72 6.23 10.92
C VAL A 117 20.12 6.18 9.46
N GLU A 118 19.32 5.49 8.65
CA GLU A 118 19.55 5.24 7.23
C GLU A 118 18.21 5.05 6.51
N ARG A 119 18.17 5.46 5.23
CA ARG A 119 17.02 5.27 4.35
C ARG A 119 17.18 4.00 3.54
N PHE A 120 16.20 3.12 3.64
CA PHE A 120 16.12 1.93 2.79
C PHE A 120 15.00 2.09 1.77
N PRO A 121 15.27 1.99 0.46
CA PRO A 121 14.24 1.92 -0.56
C PRO A 121 13.38 0.66 -0.34
N VAL A 122 12.08 0.77 -0.47
CA VAL A 122 11.15 -0.36 -0.28
C VAL A 122 10.42 -0.69 -1.58
N MET A 123 9.83 0.32 -2.16
CA MET A 123 8.98 0.19 -3.34
C MET A 123 8.76 1.58 -3.94
N TYR A 124 8.18 1.60 -5.13
CA TYR A 124 7.59 2.81 -5.68
C TYR A 124 6.23 2.52 -6.30
N ASN A 125 5.38 3.50 -6.31
CA ASN A 125 4.24 3.61 -7.20
C ASN A 125 4.42 4.85 -8.07
N ASP A 126 3.44 5.19 -8.86
CA ASP A 126 3.49 6.39 -9.67
C ASP A 126 2.27 7.28 -9.42
N PHE A 127 2.49 8.54 -9.70
CA PHE A 127 1.41 9.46 -9.95
C PHE A 127 0.98 9.36 -11.42
N VAL A 128 -0.26 9.71 -11.67
CA VAL A 128 -0.83 9.82 -13.01
C VAL A 128 -1.60 11.13 -13.11
N VAL A 129 -1.69 11.70 -14.30
CA VAL A 129 -2.66 12.75 -14.56
C VAL A 129 -3.89 12.11 -15.16
N ILE A 130 -5.01 12.32 -14.51
CA ILE A 130 -6.33 11.95 -15.02
C ILE A 130 -7.02 13.19 -15.60
N GLY A 131 -7.92 12.98 -16.54
CA GLY A 131 -8.67 14.05 -17.15
C GLY A 131 -9.56 13.56 -18.30
N PRO A 132 -10.33 14.47 -18.92
CA PRO A 132 -11.10 14.14 -20.11
C PRO A 132 -10.18 13.76 -21.28
N LYS A 133 -10.66 12.88 -22.19
CA LYS A 133 -9.92 12.38 -23.36
C LYS A 133 -9.38 13.46 -24.28
N GLU A 134 -10.05 14.58 -24.32
CA GLU A 134 -9.74 15.72 -25.17
C GLU A 134 -9.71 16.99 -24.31
N PRO A 135 -8.88 18.01 -24.62
CA PRO A 135 -8.05 18.09 -25.84
C PRO A 135 -6.65 17.50 -25.70
N ILE A 136 -6.23 17.00 -24.52
CA ILE A 136 -4.88 16.46 -24.31
C ILE A 136 -4.86 14.98 -24.70
N ALA A 137 -4.01 14.63 -25.67
CA ALA A 137 -3.79 13.23 -26.04
C ALA A 137 -2.94 12.51 -24.97
N LYS A 138 -3.15 11.20 -24.82
CA LYS A 138 -2.32 10.37 -23.92
C LYS A 138 -0.83 10.46 -24.24
N THR A 139 -0.01 10.63 -23.20
CA THR A 139 1.42 10.85 -23.32
C THR A 139 2.19 10.37 -22.08
N GLU A 140 3.49 10.21 -22.22
CA GLU A 140 4.45 9.97 -21.12
C GLU A 140 5.21 11.26 -20.72
N ASP A 141 4.86 12.41 -21.27
CA ASP A 141 5.52 13.70 -21.02
C ASP A 141 4.65 14.58 -20.12
N ILE A 142 4.93 14.55 -18.82
CA ILE A 142 4.22 15.35 -17.82
C ILE A 142 4.40 16.85 -18.04
N ASN A 143 5.55 17.26 -18.54
CA ASN A 143 5.84 18.67 -18.76
C ASN A 143 4.98 19.24 -19.92
N ALA A 144 4.79 18.44 -20.97
CA ALA A 144 3.90 18.80 -22.07
C ALA A 144 2.44 18.95 -21.59
N VAL A 145 1.96 18.01 -20.75
CA VAL A 145 0.59 18.06 -20.21
C VAL A 145 0.37 19.32 -19.38
N PHE A 146 1.23 19.59 -18.41
CA PHE A 146 1.10 20.75 -17.52
C PHE A 146 1.22 22.07 -18.28
N THR A 147 2.15 22.13 -19.25
CA THR A 147 2.27 23.30 -20.14
C THR A 147 1.01 23.53 -20.96
N GLN A 148 0.42 22.47 -21.50
CA GLN A 148 -0.82 22.58 -22.29
C GLN A 148 -2.01 23.02 -21.43
N ILE A 149 -2.14 22.49 -20.20
CA ILE A 149 -3.21 22.87 -19.26
C ILE A 149 -3.24 24.40 -19.08
N ILE A 150 -2.09 25.02 -18.79
CA ILE A 150 -2.00 26.48 -18.60
C ILE A 150 -2.23 27.24 -19.91
N ASN A 151 -1.58 26.83 -21.02
CA ASN A 151 -1.67 27.55 -22.29
C ASN A 151 -3.08 27.56 -22.87
N ASP A 152 -3.81 26.45 -22.72
CA ASP A 152 -5.15 26.29 -23.23
C ASP A 152 -6.23 26.64 -22.20
N GLN A 153 -5.82 27.10 -21.00
CA GLN A 153 -6.69 27.43 -19.87
C GLN A 153 -7.68 26.30 -19.52
N LEU A 154 -7.16 25.06 -19.47
CA LEU A 154 -7.96 23.89 -19.16
C LEU A 154 -8.22 23.78 -17.65
N PRO A 155 -9.39 23.29 -17.23
CA PRO A 155 -9.70 23.17 -15.82
C PRO A 155 -8.77 22.14 -15.13
N PHE A 156 -8.24 22.51 -13.98
CA PHE A 156 -7.38 21.66 -13.16
C PHE A 156 -7.80 21.73 -11.70
N VAL A 157 -7.96 20.57 -11.08
CA VAL A 157 -8.26 20.44 -9.64
C VAL A 157 -7.04 19.90 -8.92
N SER A 158 -6.48 20.74 -8.06
CA SER A 158 -5.39 20.42 -7.16
C SER A 158 -5.87 19.93 -5.81
N ARG A 159 -5.04 19.18 -5.11
CA ARG A 159 -5.31 18.87 -3.70
C ARG A 159 -5.26 20.10 -2.79
N GLY A 160 -4.26 20.95 -2.93
CA GLY A 160 -4.13 22.19 -2.16
C GLY A 160 -4.05 22.01 -0.64
N ASP A 161 -3.56 20.84 -0.15
CA ASP A 161 -3.65 20.43 1.26
C ASP A 161 -2.29 20.10 1.90
N ASP A 162 -1.19 20.51 1.26
CA ASP A 162 0.19 20.23 1.69
C ASP A 162 0.55 18.73 1.78
N SER A 163 -0.23 17.86 1.13
CA SER A 163 0.04 16.42 1.01
C SER A 163 1.22 16.13 0.08
N GLY A 164 1.63 14.85 0.02
CA GLY A 164 2.65 14.39 -0.92
C GLY A 164 2.27 14.64 -2.38
N THR A 165 0.99 14.46 -2.74
CA THR A 165 0.47 14.75 -4.09
C THR A 165 0.50 16.23 -4.40
N ASP A 166 0.07 17.08 -3.47
CA ASP A 166 0.13 18.55 -3.60
C ASP A 166 1.56 19.04 -3.78
N LYS A 167 2.49 18.55 -2.95
CA LYS A 167 3.92 18.87 -3.07
C LYS A 167 4.50 18.41 -4.41
N LYS A 168 4.14 17.24 -4.90
CA LYS A 168 4.57 16.72 -6.21
C LYS A 168 4.06 17.61 -7.34
N GLU A 169 2.80 17.95 -7.32
CA GLU A 169 2.16 18.86 -8.29
C GLU A 169 2.83 20.22 -8.32
N LYS A 170 2.94 20.89 -7.16
CA LYS A 170 3.58 22.21 -7.01
C LYS A 170 5.04 22.22 -7.46
N LYS A 171 5.76 21.11 -7.23
CA LYS A 171 7.12 20.93 -7.74
C LYS A 171 7.14 20.92 -9.26
N ILE A 172 6.25 20.21 -9.93
CA ILE A 172 6.20 20.15 -11.40
C ILE A 172 5.91 21.55 -11.97
N TRP A 173 4.90 22.25 -11.43
CA TRP A 173 4.61 23.63 -11.84
C TRP A 173 5.82 24.55 -11.70
N SER A 174 6.50 24.48 -10.55
CA SER A 174 7.69 25.29 -10.25
C SER A 174 8.87 25.00 -11.19
N GLU A 175 9.14 23.73 -11.51
CA GLU A 175 10.21 23.32 -12.42
C GLU A 175 9.96 23.80 -13.84
N LEU A 176 8.69 23.95 -14.24
CA LEU A 176 8.29 24.53 -15.52
C LEU A 176 8.29 26.08 -15.51
N GLY A 177 8.45 26.71 -14.35
CA GLY A 177 8.33 28.15 -14.21
C GLY A 177 6.91 28.67 -14.42
N LEU A 178 5.90 27.81 -14.21
CA LEU A 178 4.48 28.13 -14.36
C LEU A 178 3.85 28.42 -12.99
N ASP A 179 2.94 29.39 -12.96
CA ASP A 179 2.17 29.76 -11.76
C ASP A 179 0.67 29.47 -12.02
N PRO A 180 0.17 28.29 -11.62
CA PRO A 180 -1.22 27.93 -11.83
C PRO A 180 -2.18 28.74 -10.98
N ALA A 181 -1.74 29.30 -9.84
CA ALA A 181 -2.61 30.06 -8.94
C ALA A 181 -3.16 31.35 -9.57
N SER A 182 -2.55 31.81 -10.66
CA SER A 182 -3.03 32.96 -11.44
C SER A 182 -4.12 32.60 -12.44
N ASP A 183 -4.34 31.30 -12.72
CA ASP A 183 -5.37 30.82 -13.65
C ASP A 183 -6.71 30.59 -12.91
N PRO A 184 -7.82 31.23 -13.36
CA PRO A 184 -9.13 31.06 -12.75
C PRO A 184 -9.69 29.64 -12.87
N ASN A 185 -9.12 28.81 -13.75
CA ASN A 185 -9.50 27.41 -13.94
C ASN A 185 -8.72 26.43 -13.06
N TYR A 186 -7.75 26.94 -12.27
CA TYR A 186 -7.05 26.16 -11.25
C TYR A 186 -7.78 26.27 -9.91
N VAL A 187 -8.22 25.14 -9.38
CA VAL A 187 -9.00 25.08 -8.14
C VAL A 187 -8.31 24.17 -7.13
N GLU A 188 -8.03 24.67 -5.95
CA GLU A 188 -7.57 23.85 -4.82
C GLU A 188 -8.77 23.27 -4.07
N SER A 189 -8.86 21.95 -3.97
CA SER A 189 -9.95 21.26 -3.27
C SER A 189 -9.85 21.39 -1.76
N GLY A 190 -8.64 21.45 -1.22
CA GLY A 190 -8.36 21.40 0.21
C GLY A 190 -8.77 20.08 0.88
N GLN A 191 -8.93 18.99 0.09
CA GLN A 191 -9.49 17.73 0.55
C GLN A 191 -8.57 16.54 0.24
N GLY A 192 -8.94 15.34 0.74
CA GLY A 192 -8.26 14.08 0.43
C GLY A 192 -8.39 13.70 -1.04
N MET A 193 -7.52 12.77 -1.51
CA MET A 193 -7.39 12.45 -2.94
C MET A 193 -8.71 11.98 -3.55
N GLY A 194 -9.46 11.13 -2.85
CA GLY A 194 -10.74 10.64 -3.33
C GLY A 194 -11.74 11.74 -3.63
N ALA A 195 -11.92 12.69 -2.71
CA ALA A 195 -12.82 13.82 -2.91
C ALA A 195 -12.31 14.77 -4.00
N THR A 196 -10.98 14.92 -4.14
CA THR A 196 -10.36 15.70 -5.22
C THR A 196 -10.65 15.09 -6.59
N ILE A 197 -10.55 13.77 -6.73
CA ILE A 197 -10.91 13.05 -7.97
C ILE A 197 -12.40 13.24 -8.31
N THR A 198 -13.27 13.12 -7.29
CA THR A 198 -14.72 13.34 -7.49
C THR A 198 -14.99 14.77 -8.00
N MET A 199 -14.34 15.77 -7.40
CA MET A 199 -14.45 17.16 -7.84
C MET A 199 -13.92 17.35 -9.27
N ALA A 200 -12.80 16.70 -9.63
CA ALA A 200 -12.25 16.75 -10.97
C ALA A 200 -13.22 16.15 -12.00
N ASP A 201 -13.87 15.04 -11.66
CA ASP A 201 -14.85 14.39 -12.53
C ASP A 201 -16.09 15.28 -12.76
N GLU A 202 -16.65 15.84 -11.69
CA GLU A 202 -17.79 16.78 -11.77
C GLU A 202 -17.49 18.01 -12.64
N GLN A 203 -16.23 18.51 -12.60
CA GLN A 203 -15.79 19.67 -13.35
C GLN A 203 -15.22 19.34 -14.73
N LYS A 204 -15.10 18.06 -15.09
CA LYS A 204 -14.37 17.57 -16.28
C LYS A 204 -12.97 18.17 -16.36
N ALA A 205 -12.28 18.18 -15.21
CA ALA A 205 -10.99 18.79 -15.01
C ALA A 205 -9.86 17.76 -15.03
N TYR A 206 -8.65 18.24 -15.30
CA TYR A 206 -7.43 17.46 -15.07
C TYR A 206 -7.08 17.45 -13.58
N CYS A 207 -6.43 16.39 -13.13
CA CYS A 207 -6.00 16.23 -11.74
C CYS A 207 -4.78 15.31 -11.66
N LEU A 208 -3.81 15.67 -10.83
CA LEU A 208 -2.73 14.75 -10.45
C LEU A 208 -3.20 13.85 -9.30
N THR A 209 -3.04 12.55 -9.45
CA THR A 209 -3.41 11.58 -8.41
C THR A 209 -2.38 10.45 -8.35
N ASP A 210 -2.29 9.73 -7.23
CA ASP A 210 -1.63 8.44 -7.22
C ASP A 210 -2.48 7.39 -7.98
N ARG A 211 -1.80 6.47 -8.65
CA ARG A 211 -2.45 5.41 -9.44
C ARG A 211 -3.38 4.54 -8.61
N GLY A 212 -2.99 4.21 -7.37
CA GLY A 212 -3.76 3.34 -6.48
C GLY A 212 -5.14 3.92 -6.18
N THR A 213 -5.20 5.19 -5.78
CA THR A 213 -6.47 5.88 -5.51
C THR A 213 -7.34 5.96 -6.78
N TRP A 214 -6.74 6.28 -7.93
CA TRP A 214 -7.47 6.29 -9.20
C TRP A 214 -8.07 4.93 -9.54
N LEU A 215 -7.28 3.85 -9.46
CA LEU A 215 -7.74 2.50 -9.76
C LEU A 215 -8.87 2.05 -8.84
N LYS A 216 -8.78 2.38 -7.55
CA LYS A 216 -9.82 2.10 -6.57
C LYS A 216 -11.12 2.84 -6.91
N GLN A 217 -11.05 4.13 -7.19
CA GLN A 217 -12.24 4.93 -7.50
C GLN A 217 -12.82 4.62 -8.88
N SER A 218 -12.01 4.43 -9.90
CA SER A 218 -12.50 4.12 -11.25
C SER A 218 -13.24 2.78 -11.35
N LYS A 219 -13.10 1.91 -10.33
CA LYS A 219 -13.86 0.66 -10.21
C LYS A 219 -15.14 0.80 -9.38
N ASP A 220 -15.30 1.90 -8.67
CA ASP A 220 -16.54 2.15 -7.94
C ASP A 220 -17.67 2.39 -8.94
N ALA A 221 -18.62 1.46 -8.98
CA ALA A 221 -19.77 1.52 -9.89
C ALA A 221 -20.68 2.77 -9.68
N THR A 222 -20.40 3.55 -8.60
CA THR A 222 -21.11 4.81 -8.35
C THR A 222 -20.47 6.00 -9.06
N LEU A 223 -19.23 5.87 -9.53
CA LEU A 223 -18.52 6.88 -10.29
C LEU A 223 -18.64 6.56 -11.79
N GLU A 224 -19.64 7.11 -12.46
CA GLU A 224 -19.75 7.06 -13.93
C GLU A 224 -18.77 8.07 -14.57
N SER A 225 -17.47 7.94 -14.25
CA SER A 225 -16.44 8.89 -14.67
C SER A 225 -16.15 8.82 -16.16
N GLU A 226 -16.12 9.97 -16.83
CA GLU A 226 -15.61 10.13 -18.19
C GLU A 226 -14.09 10.42 -18.22
N LEU A 227 -13.44 10.50 -17.04
CA LEU A 227 -12.01 10.72 -16.93
C LEU A 227 -11.25 9.43 -17.24
N GLU A 228 -10.05 9.59 -17.76
CA GLU A 228 -9.10 8.50 -17.95
C GLU A 228 -7.67 8.96 -17.63
N ILE A 229 -6.73 8.03 -17.57
CA ILE A 229 -5.31 8.39 -17.43
C ILE A 229 -4.86 9.03 -18.75
N ILE A 230 -4.40 10.28 -18.65
CA ILE A 230 -3.89 11.10 -19.74
C ILE A 230 -2.35 11.09 -19.76
N CYS A 231 -1.72 11.08 -18.57
CA CYS A 231 -0.27 10.99 -18.47
C CYS A 231 0.16 9.96 -17.45
N GLU A 232 1.05 9.08 -17.87
CA GLU A 232 1.69 8.05 -17.04
C GLU A 232 3.07 7.71 -17.58
N GLY A 233 3.91 7.04 -16.79
CA GLY A 233 5.21 6.52 -17.23
C GLY A 233 6.35 7.55 -17.23
N ASP A 234 6.11 8.83 -16.97
CA ASP A 234 7.18 9.81 -16.80
C ASP A 234 7.97 9.54 -15.52
N LYS A 235 9.30 9.62 -15.61
CA LYS A 235 10.18 9.45 -14.44
C LYS A 235 9.90 10.44 -13.30
N ASN A 236 9.40 11.63 -13.63
CA ASN A 236 9.03 12.64 -12.65
C ASN A 236 7.74 12.29 -11.90
N LEU A 237 7.00 11.30 -12.36
CA LEU A 237 5.79 10.79 -11.71
C LEU A 237 6.07 9.66 -10.71
N LEU A 238 7.30 9.15 -10.65
CA LEU A 238 7.64 8.11 -9.68
C LEU A 238 7.54 8.61 -8.24
N ASN A 239 6.96 7.78 -7.39
CA ASN A 239 6.73 8.04 -5.99
C ASN A 239 7.45 6.97 -5.15
N GLN A 240 8.65 7.31 -4.71
CA GLN A 240 9.60 6.39 -4.06
C GLN A 240 9.37 6.32 -2.56
N TYR A 241 9.08 5.14 -2.04
CA TYR A 241 8.90 4.87 -0.62
C TYR A 241 10.22 4.50 0.04
N GLY A 242 10.51 5.15 1.16
CA GLY A 242 11.63 4.83 2.03
C GLY A 242 11.18 4.45 3.42
N VAL A 243 11.87 3.50 4.02
CA VAL A 243 11.73 3.12 5.43
C VAL A 243 12.97 3.54 6.20
N ILE A 244 12.80 4.12 7.39
CA ILE A 244 13.87 4.69 8.21
C ILE A 244 13.61 4.38 9.68
N ALA A 245 14.56 3.72 10.36
CA ALA A 245 14.52 3.59 11.82
C ALA A 245 14.81 4.94 12.47
N VAL A 246 14.05 5.30 13.49
CA VAL A 246 14.34 6.48 14.31
C VAL A 246 15.63 6.24 15.08
N ASN A 247 16.46 7.27 15.23
CA ASN A 247 17.81 7.15 15.75
C ASN A 247 17.83 6.76 17.24
N PRO A 248 18.28 5.54 17.60
CA PRO A 248 18.31 5.06 18.98
C PRO A 248 19.35 5.78 19.85
N GLU A 249 20.36 6.43 19.26
CA GLU A 249 21.30 7.25 20.04
C GLU A 249 20.63 8.49 20.62
N LYS A 250 19.59 8.98 19.93
CA LYS A 250 18.82 10.14 20.35
C LYS A 250 17.62 9.76 21.22
N TYR A 251 17.01 8.59 20.95
CA TYR A 251 15.81 8.07 21.60
C TYR A 251 16.03 6.61 22.03
N PRO A 252 16.80 6.37 23.12
CA PRO A 252 17.17 5.02 23.55
C PRO A 252 16.00 4.18 24.08
N GLU A 253 14.85 4.81 24.36
CA GLU A 253 13.63 4.15 24.82
C GLU A 253 12.79 3.53 23.69
N LEU A 254 13.08 3.86 22.44
CA LEU A 254 12.35 3.34 21.28
C LEU A 254 12.69 1.87 21.00
N ASN A 255 11.77 1.17 20.36
CA ASN A 255 11.92 -0.21 19.96
C ASN A 255 12.81 -0.35 18.71
N ASN A 256 14.11 -0.13 18.88
CA ASN A 256 15.06 -0.21 17.78
C ASN A 256 15.21 -1.64 17.22
N GLU A 257 15.07 -2.68 18.05
CA GLU A 257 15.08 -4.07 17.58
C GLU A 257 13.93 -4.30 16.59
N GLY A 258 12.71 -3.92 16.99
CA GLY A 258 11.54 -4.06 16.14
C GLY A 258 11.63 -3.24 14.85
N ALA A 259 12.19 -2.02 14.91
CA ALA A 259 12.41 -1.19 13.74
C ALA A 259 13.35 -1.83 12.72
N ASN A 260 14.48 -2.40 13.18
CA ASN A 260 15.42 -3.10 12.31
C ASN A 260 14.82 -4.40 11.77
N ASP A 261 14.14 -5.20 12.60
CA ASP A 261 13.43 -6.40 12.16
C ASP A 261 12.39 -6.07 11.05
N PHE A 262 11.69 -4.93 11.16
CA PHE A 262 10.74 -4.49 10.14
C PHE A 262 11.45 -4.10 8.84
N ILE A 263 12.55 -3.37 8.91
CA ILE A 263 13.34 -2.97 7.74
C ILE A 263 13.86 -4.20 7.01
N GLU A 264 14.49 -5.14 7.72
CA GLU A 264 14.99 -6.39 7.12
C GLU A 264 13.86 -7.20 6.50
N TRP A 265 12.72 -7.30 7.19
CA TRP A 265 11.56 -8.06 6.74
C TRP A 265 10.92 -7.46 5.50
N ILE A 266 10.62 -6.15 5.49
CA ILE A 266 9.96 -5.49 4.35
C ILE A 266 10.85 -5.46 3.10
N CYS A 267 12.18 -5.41 3.29
CA CYS A 267 13.17 -5.46 2.21
C CYS A 267 13.54 -6.89 1.78
N SER A 268 13.03 -7.93 2.44
CA SER A 268 13.34 -9.32 2.09
C SER A 268 12.72 -9.73 0.76
N ASP A 269 13.37 -10.66 0.04
CA ASP A 269 12.89 -11.18 -1.26
C ASP A 269 11.44 -11.70 -1.18
N LYS A 270 11.08 -12.34 -0.05
CA LYS A 270 9.73 -12.84 0.19
C LYS A 270 8.69 -11.72 0.16
N ILE A 271 8.95 -10.65 0.89
CA ILE A 271 7.99 -9.55 1.04
C ILE A 271 8.02 -8.63 -0.19
N GLN A 272 9.18 -8.41 -0.78
CA GLN A 272 9.30 -7.68 -2.04
C GLN A 272 8.49 -8.34 -3.15
N LYS A 273 8.48 -9.69 -3.23
CA LYS A 273 7.62 -10.42 -4.16
C LYS A 273 6.13 -10.17 -3.87
N LEU A 274 5.70 -10.22 -2.61
CA LEU A 274 4.30 -9.96 -2.22
C LEU A 274 3.87 -8.53 -2.55
N ILE A 275 4.75 -7.55 -2.32
CA ILE A 275 4.52 -6.15 -2.70
C ILE A 275 4.32 -6.03 -4.22
N GLY A 276 5.15 -6.70 -5.02
CA GLY A 276 5.06 -6.69 -6.48
C GLY A 276 3.85 -7.45 -7.06
N GLU A 277 3.21 -8.29 -6.27
CA GLU A 277 1.98 -9.00 -6.63
C GLU A 277 0.71 -8.33 -6.08
N TYR A 278 0.86 -7.39 -5.14
CA TYR A 278 -0.26 -6.73 -4.47
C TYR A 278 -1.09 -5.89 -5.45
N GLY A 279 -2.39 -6.15 -5.44
CA GLY A 279 -3.36 -5.46 -6.29
C GLY A 279 -3.66 -6.15 -7.64
N ILE A 280 -2.85 -7.14 -8.08
CA ILE A 280 -3.05 -7.80 -9.38
C ILE A 280 -4.43 -8.43 -9.50
N ASP A 281 -4.86 -9.16 -8.47
CA ASP A 281 -6.17 -9.84 -8.49
C ASP A 281 -7.33 -8.85 -8.51
N GLU A 282 -7.18 -7.72 -7.84
CA GLU A 282 -8.23 -6.72 -7.71
C GLU A 282 -8.23 -5.74 -8.90
N TYR A 283 -7.06 -5.25 -9.32
CA TYR A 283 -6.94 -4.18 -10.30
C TYR A 283 -6.43 -4.65 -11.67
N GLY A 284 -6.02 -5.92 -11.81
CA GLY A 284 -5.41 -6.46 -13.04
C GLY A 284 -3.96 -6.02 -13.25
N GLN A 285 -3.39 -5.29 -12.27
CA GLN A 285 -2.00 -4.84 -12.25
C GLN A 285 -1.53 -4.62 -10.81
N ALA A 286 -0.22 -4.71 -10.58
CA ALA A 286 0.37 -4.39 -9.28
C ALA A 286 0.20 -2.90 -8.96
N LEU A 287 -0.03 -2.58 -7.68
CA LEU A 287 -0.08 -1.18 -7.21
C LEU A 287 1.31 -0.63 -6.91
N PHE A 288 2.29 -1.49 -6.67
CA PHE A 288 3.64 -1.11 -6.32
C PHE A 288 4.66 -1.90 -7.14
N THR A 289 5.79 -1.28 -7.39
CA THR A 289 6.98 -1.95 -7.92
C THR A 289 8.03 -2.03 -6.82
N PRO A 290 8.46 -3.24 -6.42
CA PRO A 290 9.51 -3.43 -5.43
C PRO A 290 10.84 -2.84 -5.90
N ASN A 291 11.61 -2.23 -4.97
CA ASN A 291 12.93 -1.72 -5.29
C ASN A 291 13.92 -1.76 -4.10
N ALA A 292 13.70 -2.63 -3.13
CA ALA A 292 14.67 -2.85 -2.06
C ALA A 292 16.05 -3.24 -2.64
N GLY A 293 17.11 -2.70 -2.02
CA GLY A 293 18.48 -2.94 -2.47
C GLY A 293 18.91 -2.20 -3.76
N THR A 294 18.12 -1.25 -4.23
CA THR A 294 18.50 -0.34 -5.32
C THR A 294 19.05 0.98 -4.80
N ASP A 295 19.78 1.73 -5.62
CA ASP A 295 20.31 3.06 -5.29
C ASP A 295 19.30 4.20 -5.52
N SER A 296 18.00 3.92 -5.54
CA SER A 296 16.94 4.85 -5.94
C SER A 296 16.42 5.73 -4.81
#